data_8bd8dbb2c5d062a39d694e093f6cccb4
#
_entry.id   8bd8dbb2c5d062a39d694e093f6cccb4
#
_cell.length_a   1.000
_cell.length_b   1.000
_cell.length_c   1.000
_cell.angle_alpha   90.00
_cell.angle_beta   90.00
_cell.angle_gamma   90.00
#
_symmetry.space_group_name_H-M   'P 1'
#
loop_
_entity.id
_entity.type
_entity.pdbx_description
1 polymer ?
#
loop_
_entity_poly.entity_id
_entity_poly.type
_entity_poly.pdbx_seq_one_letter_code
_entity_poly.pdbx_strand_id
1 'polypeptide(L)'
;MSMEAGANVRSGDIEMENGSSNVVLEGVIIKELKTHPDPRGFFREVIRITDPFFQGGFFGQWSHSKMAKDVVKAWHYHHIQTDWWYCPIGKIQTVLYDNRPESSTYKQKMIIEMGDSSEDSSAREVCVKIPPGVLHGCKVLSNQAHLFYITSETYNPQDEGRFPYNSTVVGHDWGDNALTVENDRREFCPTAPRRPLK
;
A
#
# COMPACT_ATOMS: atom_id res chain seq x y z
N MET A 1 38.57 -2.94 -0.27
CA MET A 1 37.45 -2.22 -0.92
C MET A 1 36.22 -2.46 -0.08
N SER A 2 35.86 -1.51 0.77
CA SER A 2 34.73 -1.56 1.69
C SER A 2 33.46 -1.23 0.91
N MET A 3 32.50 -2.15 0.93
CA MET A 3 31.14 -1.92 0.42
C MET A 3 30.34 -1.21 1.52
N GLU A 4 30.09 0.07 1.34
CA GLU A 4 29.12 0.81 2.13
C GLU A 4 27.71 0.51 1.62
N ALA A 5 26.96 -0.26 2.39
CA ALA A 5 25.53 -0.45 2.21
C ALA A 5 24.78 0.60 3.04
N GLY A 6 24.58 1.77 2.49
CA GLY A 6 23.79 2.84 3.08
C GLY A 6 22.40 2.89 2.49
N ALA A 7 21.44 2.10 3.00
CA ALA A 7 20.04 2.35 2.75
C ALA A 7 19.55 3.39 3.77
N ASN A 8 19.38 4.63 3.32
CA ASN A 8 18.83 5.72 4.12
C ASN A 8 17.35 5.47 4.43
N VAL A 9 17.06 4.98 5.63
CA VAL A 9 15.74 5.06 6.24
C VAL A 9 15.68 6.44 6.92
N ARG A 10 15.02 7.39 6.30
CA ARG A 10 14.74 8.69 6.93
C ARG A 10 13.35 8.67 7.54
N SER A 11 13.28 8.70 8.86
CA SER A 11 12.18 9.34 9.56
C SER A 11 12.51 10.83 9.60
N GLY A 12 11.78 11.65 8.88
CA GLY A 12 12.00 13.09 8.83
C GLY A 12 11.07 13.74 7.83
N ASP A 13 10.52 14.85 8.24
CA ASP A 13 9.58 15.70 7.53
C ASP A 13 10.06 16.03 6.12
N ILE A 14 9.29 15.64 5.12
CA ILE A 14 9.45 16.07 3.74
C ILE A 14 8.36 17.10 3.47
N GLU A 15 8.76 18.37 3.35
CA GLU A 15 7.86 19.44 2.90
C GLU A 15 7.47 19.19 1.43
N MET A 16 6.16 19.21 1.15
CA MET A 16 5.62 19.15 -0.20
C MET A 16 4.70 20.33 -0.48
N GLU A 17 4.90 20.95 -1.63
CA GLU A 17 4.00 21.93 -2.21
C GLU A 17 2.75 21.21 -2.75
N ASN A 18 1.56 21.81 -2.53
CA ASN A 18 0.23 21.41 -2.96
C ASN A 18 -0.55 20.43 -2.05
N GLY A 19 -1.05 20.93 -0.92
CA GLY A 19 -2.33 20.49 -0.33
C GLY A 19 -2.44 19.06 0.21
N SER A 20 -1.37 18.28 0.22
CA SER A 20 -1.33 16.92 0.77
C SER A 20 -0.62 16.95 2.13
N SER A 21 -1.28 16.52 3.18
CA SER A 21 -0.67 16.41 4.50
C SER A 21 0.41 15.31 4.49
N ASN A 22 1.66 15.68 4.75
CA ASN A 22 2.82 14.79 4.71
C ASN A 22 2.93 13.88 5.93
N VAL A 23 1.82 13.32 6.39
CA VAL A 23 1.84 12.40 7.51
C VAL A 23 2.21 11.01 7.03
N VAL A 24 3.30 10.46 7.52
CA VAL A 24 3.60 9.04 7.41
C VAL A 24 2.91 8.34 8.58
N LEU A 25 1.98 7.43 8.29
CA LEU A 25 1.25 6.70 9.32
C LEU A 25 2.19 5.78 10.09
N GLU A 26 1.97 5.66 11.40
CA GLU A 26 2.77 4.82 12.28
C GLU A 26 2.86 3.38 11.76
N GLY A 27 4.09 2.87 11.61
CA GLY A 27 4.36 1.52 11.12
C GLY A 27 4.23 1.32 9.61
N VAL A 28 3.72 2.31 8.87
CA VAL A 28 3.81 2.33 7.40
C VAL A 28 5.23 2.67 7.00
N ILE A 29 5.78 1.93 6.06
CA ILE A 29 7.12 2.19 5.53
C ILE A 29 7.04 2.28 4.00
N ILE A 30 7.59 3.35 3.45
CA ILE A 30 7.75 3.52 2.01
C ILE A 30 9.21 3.25 1.66
N LYS A 31 9.43 2.29 0.77
CA LYS A 31 10.74 2.03 0.19
C LYS A 31 10.79 2.63 -1.21
N GLU A 32 11.61 3.66 -1.42
CA GLU A 32 11.95 4.15 -2.76
C GLU A 32 12.75 3.07 -3.49
N LEU A 33 12.36 2.80 -4.73
CA LEU A 33 12.98 1.76 -5.53
C LEU A 33 14.05 2.34 -6.44
N LYS A 34 15.22 1.69 -6.44
CA LYS A 34 16.32 2.08 -7.34
C LYS A 34 16.16 1.34 -8.66
N THR A 35 16.05 2.11 -9.74
CA THR A 35 16.01 1.61 -11.10
C THR A 35 17.41 1.63 -11.70
N HIS A 36 17.81 0.55 -12.34
CA HIS A 36 19.08 0.40 -13.05
C HIS A 36 18.80 0.22 -14.54
N PRO A 37 18.75 1.33 -15.34
CA PRO A 37 18.46 1.24 -16.76
C PRO A 37 19.68 0.76 -17.57
N ASP A 38 19.39 0.03 -18.67
CA ASP A 38 20.37 -0.33 -19.70
C ASP A 38 19.68 -0.33 -21.08
N PRO A 39 20.40 -0.56 -22.21
CA PRO A 39 19.80 -0.56 -23.53
C PRO A 39 18.68 -1.61 -23.78
N ARG A 40 18.50 -2.54 -22.86
CA ARG A 40 17.45 -3.59 -22.93
C ARG A 40 16.22 -3.25 -22.11
N GLY A 41 16.27 -2.16 -21.29
CA GLY A 41 15.22 -1.76 -20.36
C GLY A 41 15.81 -1.40 -18.98
N PHE A 42 15.31 -2.00 -17.92
CA PHE A 42 15.85 -1.76 -16.58
C PHE A 42 15.80 -3.01 -15.70
N PHE A 43 16.61 -2.98 -14.65
CA PHE A 43 16.54 -3.90 -13.53
C PHE A 43 16.17 -3.11 -12.26
N ARG A 44 15.28 -3.70 -11.42
CA ARG A 44 14.83 -3.10 -10.17
C ARG A 44 14.62 -4.19 -9.12
N GLU A 45 15.20 -4.01 -7.94
CA GLU A 45 14.94 -4.87 -6.79
C GLU A 45 13.83 -4.27 -5.94
N VAL A 46 12.73 -5.01 -5.78
CA VAL A 46 11.56 -4.52 -5.04
C VAL A 46 11.69 -4.87 -3.55
N ILE A 47 11.89 -6.15 -3.23
CA ILE A 47 12.01 -6.64 -1.85
C ILE A 47 13.11 -7.70 -1.76
N ARG A 48 13.92 -7.62 -0.69
CA ARG A 48 14.81 -8.69 -0.25
C ARG A 48 14.40 -9.13 1.15
N ILE A 49 14.58 -10.41 1.45
CA ILE A 49 14.35 -10.93 2.81
C ILE A 49 15.25 -10.26 3.86
N THR A 50 16.40 -9.73 3.42
CA THR A 50 17.37 -9.03 4.28
C THR A 50 17.09 -7.53 4.42
N ASP A 51 16.10 -6.98 3.69
CA ASP A 51 15.74 -5.58 3.81
C ASP A 51 15.15 -5.29 5.21
N PRO A 52 15.58 -4.22 5.90
CA PRO A 52 14.90 -3.75 7.10
C PRO A 52 13.41 -3.49 6.88
N PHE A 53 13.05 -3.09 5.68
CA PHE A 53 11.68 -2.92 5.19
C PHE A 53 10.84 -4.21 5.27
N PHE A 54 11.48 -5.39 5.11
CA PHE A 54 10.86 -6.72 5.19
C PHE A 54 11.16 -7.44 6.50
N GLN A 55 12.06 -6.90 7.31
CA GLN A 55 12.52 -7.53 8.55
C GLN A 55 11.35 -7.82 9.50
N GLY A 56 11.33 -9.05 10.03
CA GLY A 56 10.22 -9.54 10.85
C GLY A 56 8.97 -9.93 10.05
N GLY A 57 8.99 -9.78 8.71
CA GLY A 57 7.94 -10.24 7.83
C GLY A 57 8.05 -11.74 7.54
N PHE A 58 6.89 -12.35 7.32
CA PHE A 58 6.80 -13.70 6.79
C PHE A 58 6.27 -13.61 5.36
N PHE A 59 6.71 -14.52 4.50
CA PHE A 59 6.13 -14.70 3.18
C PHE A 59 4.96 -15.67 3.29
N GLY A 60 3.74 -15.16 3.28
CA GLY A 60 2.53 -15.97 3.26
C GLY A 60 2.04 -16.22 1.83
N GLN A 61 1.87 -15.15 1.07
CA GLN A 61 1.29 -15.21 -0.28
C GLN A 61 1.84 -14.08 -1.16
N TRP A 62 1.98 -14.36 -2.45
CA TRP A 62 2.24 -13.34 -3.47
C TRP A 62 1.08 -13.29 -4.45
N SER A 63 0.53 -12.12 -4.66
CA SER A 63 -0.68 -11.92 -5.44
C SER A 63 -0.49 -10.86 -6.50
N HIS A 64 -1.25 -10.99 -7.59
CA HIS A 64 -1.28 -10.05 -8.70
C HIS A 64 -2.72 -9.65 -9.01
N SER A 65 -3.01 -8.37 -9.01
CA SER A 65 -4.29 -7.79 -9.40
C SER A 65 -4.11 -6.88 -10.60
N LYS A 66 -4.82 -7.18 -11.69
CA LYS A 66 -4.96 -6.28 -12.85
C LYS A 66 -6.28 -5.51 -12.72
N MET A 67 -6.25 -4.21 -12.94
CA MET A 67 -7.39 -3.31 -12.80
C MET A 67 -7.48 -2.35 -13.99
N ALA A 68 -8.69 -2.07 -14.45
CA ALA A 68 -8.95 -1.06 -15.48
C ALA A 68 -8.99 0.35 -14.86
N LYS A 69 -8.98 1.37 -15.73
CA LYS A 69 -9.12 2.77 -15.35
C LYS A 69 -10.34 2.99 -14.45
N ASP A 70 -10.20 3.89 -13.49
CA ASP A 70 -11.23 4.31 -12.54
C ASP A 70 -11.72 3.23 -11.57
N VAL A 71 -11.19 2.00 -11.65
CA VAL A 71 -11.49 0.97 -10.66
C VAL A 71 -10.98 1.41 -9.29
N VAL A 72 -11.87 1.33 -8.31
CA VAL A 72 -11.58 1.52 -6.89
C VAL A 72 -11.74 0.19 -6.17
N LYS A 73 -10.72 -0.18 -5.41
CA LYS A 73 -10.76 -1.29 -4.44
C LYS A 73 -10.49 -0.71 -3.06
N ALA A 74 -11.52 -0.58 -2.24
CA ALA A 74 -11.47 0.01 -0.91
C ALA A 74 -12.71 -0.38 -0.11
N TRP A 75 -12.64 -0.40 1.17
CA TRP A 75 -11.50 -0.36 2.07
C TRP A 75 -11.28 -1.75 2.64
N HIS A 76 -10.04 -2.16 2.74
CA HIS A 76 -9.65 -3.41 3.38
C HIS A 76 -8.75 -3.09 4.57
N TYR A 77 -8.74 -3.95 5.56
CA TYR A 77 -7.77 -3.97 6.64
C TYR A 77 -7.62 -5.39 7.18
N HIS A 78 -6.54 -5.63 7.87
CA HIS A 78 -6.26 -6.93 8.48
C HIS A 78 -5.96 -6.78 9.96
N HIS A 79 -6.29 -7.79 10.76
CA HIS A 79 -5.95 -7.80 12.19
C HIS A 79 -4.52 -8.32 12.43
N ILE A 80 -4.02 -9.19 11.55
CA ILE A 80 -2.72 -9.87 11.70
C ILE A 80 -1.82 -9.65 10.50
N GLN A 81 -2.38 -9.70 9.30
CA GLN A 81 -1.64 -9.65 8.05
C GLN A 81 -0.98 -8.29 7.84
N THR A 82 0.29 -8.31 7.40
CA THR A 82 1.02 -7.17 6.84
C THR A 82 1.07 -7.32 5.33
N ASP A 83 0.87 -6.23 4.61
CA ASP A 83 0.95 -6.18 3.15
C ASP A 83 2.18 -5.40 2.69
N TRP A 84 2.75 -5.79 1.55
CA TRP A 84 3.77 -5.03 0.79
C TRP A 84 3.28 -4.83 -0.63
N TRP A 85 2.89 -3.62 -0.96
CA TRP A 85 2.30 -3.26 -2.25
C TRP A 85 3.31 -2.66 -3.21
N TYR A 86 3.27 -3.10 -4.48
CA TYR A 86 4.09 -2.58 -5.57
C TYR A 86 3.26 -2.51 -6.86
N CYS A 87 3.27 -1.35 -7.54
CA CYS A 87 2.57 -1.13 -8.81
C CYS A 87 3.61 -0.98 -9.94
N PRO A 88 3.97 -2.05 -10.65
CA PRO A 88 4.99 -1.99 -11.71
C PRO A 88 4.48 -1.49 -13.07
N ILE A 89 3.18 -1.45 -13.30
CA ILE A 89 2.56 -1.07 -14.57
C ILE A 89 1.38 -0.17 -14.27
N GLY A 90 1.34 0.97 -14.96
CA GLY A 90 0.33 1.99 -14.77
C GLY A 90 0.54 2.79 -13.49
N LYS A 91 -0.50 3.49 -13.06
CA LYS A 91 -0.49 4.39 -11.91
C LYS A 91 -1.75 4.21 -11.07
N ILE A 92 -1.57 4.13 -9.76
CA ILE A 92 -2.65 4.08 -8.78
C ILE A 92 -2.48 5.17 -7.72
N GLN A 93 -3.59 5.73 -7.27
CA GLN A 93 -3.66 6.44 -6.01
C GLN A 93 -3.90 5.41 -4.91
N THR A 94 -2.92 5.21 -4.06
CA THR A 94 -3.04 4.40 -2.84
C THR A 94 -3.39 5.31 -1.69
N VAL A 95 -4.44 4.96 -0.95
CA VAL A 95 -4.90 5.70 0.21
C VAL A 95 -4.88 4.79 1.42
N LEU A 96 -4.23 5.24 2.47
CA LEU A 96 -4.11 4.57 3.75
C LEU A 96 -4.80 5.40 4.84
N TYR A 97 -5.47 4.75 5.79
CA TYR A 97 -6.13 5.41 6.92
C TYR A 97 -5.85 4.61 8.19
N ASP A 98 -5.32 5.28 9.19
CA ASP A 98 -5.00 4.65 10.47
C ASP A 98 -6.25 4.51 11.34
N ASN A 99 -6.73 3.29 11.50
CA ASN A 99 -7.90 2.97 12.32
C ASN A 99 -7.54 2.33 13.68
N ARG A 100 -6.27 2.45 14.11
CA ARG A 100 -5.78 1.89 15.37
C ARG A 100 -5.88 2.94 16.49
N PRO A 101 -6.77 2.76 17.50
CA PRO A 101 -6.99 3.77 18.54
C PRO A 101 -5.75 4.12 19.35
N GLU A 102 -4.80 3.18 19.48
CA GLU A 102 -3.55 3.33 20.24
C GLU A 102 -2.40 3.93 19.43
N SER A 103 -2.59 4.12 18.11
CA SER A 103 -1.58 4.69 17.23
C SER A 103 -1.44 6.20 17.41
N SER A 104 -0.21 6.70 17.33
CA SER A 104 0.07 8.15 17.31
C SER A 104 -0.52 8.86 16.08
N THR A 105 -0.85 8.12 15.03
CA THR A 105 -1.49 8.62 13.79
C THR A 105 -2.95 8.21 13.64
N TYR A 106 -3.61 7.86 14.75
CA TYR A 106 -5.03 7.48 14.73
C TYR A 106 -5.90 8.51 14.00
N LYS A 107 -6.76 8.04 13.10
CA LYS A 107 -7.64 8.83 12.23
C LYS A 107 -6.91 9.72 11.20
N GLN A 108 -5.63 9.58 11.04
CA GLN A 108 -4.91 10.28 9.98
C GLN A 108 -4.95 9.47 8.67
N LYS A 109 -4.82 10.20 7.57
CA LYS A 109 -4.88 9.67 6.21
C LYS A 109 -3.59 10.00 5.48
N MET A 110 -3.11 9.05 4.66
CA MET A 110 -1.93 9.17 3.83
C MET A 110 -2.28 8.80 2.40
N ILE A 111 -1.83 9.58 1.43
CA ILE A 111 -2.09 9.37 0.01
C ILE A 111 -0.76 9.26 -0.71
N ILE A 112 -0.62 8.24 -1.57
CA ILE A 112 0.57 7.99 -2.38
C ILE A 112 0.13 7.69 -3.80
N GLU A 113 0.61 8.45 -4.78
CA GLU A 113 0.48 8.09 -6.18
C GLU A 113 1.70 7.24 -6.58
N MET A 114 1.48 5.93 -6.70
CA MET A 114 2.55 4.98 -7.01
C MET A 114 2.33 4.30 -8.36
N GLY A 115 3.42 3.97 -9.03
CA GLY A 115 3.32 3.36 -10.35
C GLY A 115 4.63 3.41 -11.12
N ASP A 116 4.51 3.27 -12.45
CA ASP A 116 5.63 3.33 -13.37
C ASP A 116 5.88 4.79 -13.81
N SER A 117 7.00 5.36 -13.37
CA SER A 117 7.39 6.74 -13.70
C SER A 117 7.76 6.93 -15.17
N SER A 118 8.00 5.86 -15.92
CA SER A 118 8.23 5.93 -17.38
C SER A 118 6.94 6.19 -18.16
N GLU A 119 5.79 5.79 -17.62
CA GLU A 119 4.48 6.07 -18.21
C GLU A 119 3.88 7.40 -17.70
N ASP A 120 4.13 7.75 -16.43
CA ASP A 120 3.68 8.99 -15.80
C ASP A 120 4.74 9.47 -14.79
N SER A 121 5.44 10.55 -15.13
CA SER A 121 6.55 11.09 -14.33
C SER A 121 6.15 11.55 -12.92
N SER A 122 4.85 11.71 -12.63
CA SER A 122 4.35 12.01 -11.30
C SER A 122 4.14 10.76 -10.44
N ALA A 123 4.21 9.56 -11.04
CA ALA A 123 4.12 8.30 -10.28
C ALA A 123 5.41 8.04 -9.51
N ARG A 124 5.27 7.65 -8.24
CA ARG A 124 6.41 7.24 -7.41
C ARG A 124 6.70 5.75 -7.59
N GLU A 125 7.94 5.43 -7.85
CA GLU A 125 8.45 4.06 -7.93
C GLU A 125 8.78 3.56 -6.52
N VAL A 126 7.77 3.09 -5.82
CA VAL A 126 7.86 2.68 -4.41
C VAL A 126 7.29 1.31 -4.15
N CYS A 127 7.74 0.68 -3.08
CA CYS A 127 7.04 -0.41 -2.42
C CYS A 127 6.60 0.03 -1.03
N VAL A 128 5.34 -0.22 -0.68
CA VAL A 128 4.72 0.28 0.55
C VAL A 128 4.40 -0.89 1.47
N LYS A 129 4.95 -0.87 2.69
CA LYS A 129 4.58 -1.79 3.77
C LYS A 129 3.39 -1.21 4.53
N ILE A 130 2.33 -1.99 4.65
CA ILE A 130 1.09 -1.62 5.33
C ILE A 130 0.90 -2.57 6.53
N PRO A 131 0.99 -2.07 7.77
CA PRO A 131 0.84 -2.91 8.95
C PRO A 131 -0.63 -3.25 9.23
N PRO A 132 -0.91 -4.26 10.07
CA PRO A 132 -2.26 -4.57 10.54
C PRO A 132 -2.96 -3.34 11.12
N GLY A 133 -4.29 -3.27 10.98
CA GLY A 133 -5.14 -2.20 11.49
C GLY A 133 -5.18 -0.93 10.64
N VAL A 134 -4.30 -0.79 9.65
CA VAL A 134 -4.36 0.32 8.69
C VAL A 134 -5.31 -0.04 7.55
N LEU A 135 -6.37 0.74 7.39
CA LEU A 135 -7.26 0.63 6.23
C LEU A 135 -6.51 1.06 4.98
N HIS A 136 -6.69 0.31 3.93
CA HIS A 136 -6.04 0.57 2.66
C HIS A 136 -6.99 0.39 1.48
N GLY A 137 -6.78 1.19 0.46
CA GLY A 137 -7.51 1.14 -0.80
C GLY A 137 -6.73 1.81 -1.91
N CYS A 138 -7.17 1.58 -3.14
CA CYS A 138 -6.56 2.23 -4.29
C CYS A 138 -7.59 2.57 -5.37
N LYS A 139 -7.27 3.59 -6.17
CA LYS A 139 -7.93 3.95 -7.43
C LYS A 139 -6.93 3.91 -8.56
N VAL A 140 -7.33 3.36 -9.71
CA VAL A 140 -6.51 3.37 -10.93
C VAL A 140 -6.63 4.72 -11.62
N LEU A 141 -5.50 5.38 -11.86
CA LEU A 141 -5.40 6.68 -12.52
C LEU A 141 -5.04 6.57 -14.01
N SER A 142 -4.29 5.53 -14.40
CA SER A 142 -3.91 5.21 -15.78
C SER A 142 -4.99 4.39 -16.50
N ASN A 143 -4.79 4.04 -17.78
CA ASN A 143 -5.73 3.21 -18.54
C ASN A 143 -5.92 1.81 -17.92
N GLN A 144 -4.87 1.29 -17.32
CA GLN A 144 -4.87 0.07 -16.51
C GLN A 144 -3.74 0.15 -15.50
N ALA A 145 -3.83 -0.64 -14.44
CA ALA A 145 -2.73 -0.81 -13.52
C ALA A 145 -2.61 -2.26 -13.07
N HIS A 146 -1.38 -2.65 -12.72
CA HIS A 146 -1.06 -3.95 -12.16
C HIS A 146 -0.50 -3.75 -10.75
N LEU A 147 -1.23 -4.22 -9.75
CA LEU A 147 -0.78 -4.22 -8.37
C LEU A 147 -0.29 -5.62 -8.00
N PHE A 148 0.98 -5.71 -7.61
CA PHE A 148 1.57 -6.89 -7.00
C PHE A 148 1.68 -6.65 -5.50
N TYR A 149 1.37 -7.66 -4.71
CA TYR A 149 1.53 -7.56 -3.27
C TYR A 149 1.93 -8.89 -2.65
N ILE A 150 2.84 -8.79 -1.69
CA ILE A 150 3.19 -9.87 -0.78
C ILE A 150 2.37 -9.65 0.49
N THR A 151 1.89 -10.72 1.09
CA THR A 151 1.23 -10.71 2.39
C THR A 151 1.97 -11.62 3.37
N SER A 152 1.98 -11.26 4.65
CA SER A 152 2.65 -12.05 5.69
C SER A 152 1.92 -13.35 6.01
N GLU A 153 0.64 -13.44 5.66
CA GLU A 153 -0.23 -14.59 5.88
C GLU A 153 -0.84 -15.04 4.55
N THR A 154 -1.34 -16.27 4.48
CA THR A 154 -2.20 -16.71 3.40
C THR A 154 -3.60 -16.13 3.60
N TYR A 155 -4.37 -16.01 2.51
CA TYR A 155 -5.74 -15.47 2.57
C TYR A 155 -6.57 -16.13 3.68
N ASN A 156 -7.10 -15.29 4.56
CA ASN A 156 -7.97 -15.70 5.65
C ASN A 156 -9.15 -14.70 5.76
N PRO A 157 -10.39 -15.10 5.40
CA PRO A 157 -11.54 -14.21 5.46
C PRO A 157 -11.90 -13.76 6.88
N GLN A 158 -11.39 -14.44 7.93
CA GLN A 158 -11.57 -14.03 9.33
C GLN A 158 -10.57 -12.96 9.77
N ASP A 159 -9.50 -12.74 8.98
CA ASP A 159 -8.51 -11.69 9.23
C ASP A 159 -8.79 -10.41 8.44
N GLU A 160 -9.52 -10.50 7.32
CA GLU A 160 -9.83 -9.37 6.46
C GLU A 160 -11.13 -8.68 6.89
N GLY A 161 -11.03 -7.42 7.30
CA GLY A 161 -12.18 -6.55 7.51
C GLY A 161 -12.37 -5.57 6.34
N ARG A 162 -13.58 -5.04 6.21
CA ARG A 162 -13.97 -4.13 5.12
C ARG A 162 -14.83 -2.98 5.62
N PHE A 163 -14.61 -1.81 5.03
CA PHE A 163 -15.54 -0.69 5.08
C PHE A 163 -16.01 -0.35 3.66
N PRO A 164 -17.21 0.23 3.50
CA PRO A 164 -17.66 0.71 2.18
C PRO A 164 -16.65 1.69 1.57
N TYR A 165 -16.45 1.65 0.26
CA TYR A 165 -15.51 2.55 -0.43
C TYR A 165 -15.80 4.04 -0.15
N ASN A 166 -17.06 4.40 0.04
CA ASN A 166 -17.54 5.75 0.39
C ASN A 166 -17.76 5.95 1.89
N SER A 167 -17.10 5.16 2.74
CA SER A 167 -17.23 5.24 4.20
C SER A 167 -16.95 6.63 4.72
N THR A 168 -17.87 7.16 5.51
CA THR A 168 -17.72 8.45 6.20
C THR A 168 -16.67 8.40 7.31
N VAL A 169 -16.32 7.21 7.79
CA VAL A 169 -15.23 7.02 8.76
C VAL A 169 -13.90 7.45 8.16
N VAL A 170 -13.63 7.05 6.91
CA VAL A 170 -12.41 7.43 6.20
C VAL A 170 -12.55 8.81 5.54
N GLY A 171 -13.74 9.14 5.05
CA GLY A 171 -14.03 10.44 4.43
C GLY A 171 -13.08 10.74 3.26
N HIS A 172 -12.84 9.76 2.37
CA HIS A 172 -12.04 9.95 1.16
C HIS A 172 -12.95 9.99 -0.06
N ASP A 173 -12.76 11.01 -0.89
CA ASP A 173 -13.46 11.19 -2.16
C ASP A 173 -12.65 10.53 -3.29
N TRP A 174 -13.20 9.46 -3.85
CA TRP A 174 -12.62 8.77 -5.01
C TRP A 174 -12.99 9.40 -6.35
N GLY A 175 -13.82 10.47 -6.34
CA GLY A 175 -14.38 11.13 -7.51
C GLY A 175 -15.57 10.39 -8.14
N ASP A 176 -16.33 11.11 -8.98
CA ASP A 176 -17.62 10.67 -9.53
C ASP A 176 -17.54 9.46 -10.47
N ASN A 177 -16.35 9.19 -11.03
CA ASN A 177 -16.12 8.10 -11.98
C ASN A 177 -15.63 6.80 -11.32
N ALA A 178 -15.71 6.67 -10.00
CA ALA A 178 -15.25 5.49 -9.28
C ALA A 178 -16.03 4.23 -9.69
N LEU A 179 -15.32 3.23 -10.23
CA LEU A 179 -15.87 1.92 -10.58
C LEU A 179 -15.64 0.93 -9.45
N THR A 180 -16.71 0.45 -8.82
CA THR A 180 -16.67 -0.47 -7.69
C THR A 180 -17.55 -1.69 -7.93
N VAL A 181 -17.31 -2.76 -7.18
CA VAL A 181 -18.17 -3.94 -7.14
C VAL A 181 -19.01 -3.97 -5.87
N GLU A 182 -20.00 -4.85 -5.79
CA GLU A 182 -20.90 -4.93 -4.63
C GLU A 182 -20.18 -5.14 -3.30
N ASN A 183 -19.11 -5.94 -3.29
CA ASN A 183 -18.33 -6.18 -2.08
C ASN A 183 -17.65 -4.91 -1.53
N ASP A 184 -17.31 -3.94 -2.38
CA ASP A 184 -16.72 -2.67 -1.96
C ASP A 184 -17.74 -1.70 -1.36
N ARG A 185 -19.01 -2.10 -1.30
CA ARG A 185 -20.14 -1.33 -0.75
C ARG A 185 -20.62 -1.87 0.59
N ARG A 186 -20.02 -2.95 1.10
CA ARG A 186 -20.43 -3.62 2.34
C ARG A 186 -19.40 -3.41 3.42
N GLU A 187 -19.89 -3.23 4.63
CA GLU A 187 -19.06 -3.29 5.82
C GLU A 187 -18.99 -4.75 6.32
N PHE A 188 -17.77 -5.16 6.67
CA PHE A 188 -17.51 -6.44 7.31
C PHE A 188 -16.37 -6.29 8.31
N CYS A 189 -16.66 -6.49 9.59
CA CYS A 189 -15.69 -6.39 10.67
C CYS A 189 -15.63 -7.72 11.42
N PRO A 190 -14.78 -8.65 10.99
CA PRO A 190 -14.63 -9.93 11.68
C PRO A 190 -14.00 -9.71 13.05
N THR A 191 -14.31 -10.62 13.98
CA THR A 191 -13.56 -10.68 15.25
C THR A 191 -12.12 -11.08 14.93
N ALA A 192 -11.15 -10.35 15.52
CA ALA A 192 -9.74 -10.64 15.31
C ALA A 192 -9.42 -12.13 15.54
N PRO A 193 -8.83 -12.82 14.56
CA PRO A 193 -8.50 -14.23 14.71
C PRO A 193 -7.43 -14.40 15.80
N ARG A 194 -7.54 -15.47 16.57
CA ARG A 194 -6.45 -15.85 17.49
C ARG A 194 -5.29 -16.37 16.67
N ARG A 195 -4.09 -15.80 16.83
CA ARG A 195 -2.90 -16.42 16.26
C ARG A 195 -2.74 -17.82 16.82
N PRO A 196 -2.50 -18.85 15.97
CA PRO A 196 -2.04 -20.13 16.47
C PRO A 196 -0.78 -19.90 17.30
N LEU A 197 -0.71 -20.47 18.49
CA LEU A 197 0.55 -20.52 19.24
C LEU A 197 1.54 -21.30 18.38
N LYS A 198 2.59 -20.62 17.92
CA LYS A 198 3.70 -21.23 17.15
C LYS A 198 4.62 -21.95 18.12
#